data_1db58a324db13ad64e34ebb3f12fa046
#
_entry.id   1db58a324db13ad64e34ebb3f12fa046
#
_cell.length_a   1.000
_cell.length_b   1.000
_cell.length_c   1.000
_cell.angle_alpha   90.00
_cell.angle_beta   90.00
_cell.angle_gamma   90.00
#
_symmetry.space_group_name_H-M   'P 1'
#
loop_
_entity.id
_entity.type
_entity.pdbx_description
1 polymer ?
#
loop_
_entity_poly.entity_id
_entity_poly.type
_entity_poly.pdbx_seq_one_letter_code
_entity_poly.pdbx_strand_id
1 'polypeptide(L)'
;MRAPRIDIIGAGPGGLYTAILARRHLPRAEVRVIERNARGATFGFGVVFSDQALDFLAVDDPETHRLLTPHLESWRNMKLNLPAGQVTLDGVGFSAIGRLQLLEILEARAADLGVCIEHGKEVSDPDGLDADLVVGADGLNSLVRRQDETAFGITST
;
A
#
# COMPACT_ATOMS: atom_id res chain seq x y z
N MET A 1 20.75 -21.71 -7.62
CA MET A 1 20.45 -20.63 -6.67
C MET A 1 18.99 -20.76 -6.30
N ARG A 2 18.64 -20.75 -4.99
CA ARG A 2 17.24 -20.74 -4.56
C ARG A 2 16.55 -19.41 -4.93
N ALA A 3 15.23 -19.43 -5.04
CA ALA A 3 14.46 -18.22 -5.20
C ALA A 3 14.61 -17.32 -3.95
N PRO A 4 14.77 -16.00 -4.10
CA PRO A 4 14.77 -15.09 -2.95
C PRO A 4 13.39 -15.05 -2.31
N ARG A 5 13.35 -14.97 -0.97
CA ARG A 5 12.12 -14.90 -0.18
C ARG A 5 11.96 -13.50 0.39
N ILE A 6 10.80 -12.91 0.13
CA ILE A 6 10.46 -11.55 0.54
C ILE A 6 9.20 -11.62 1.41
N ASP A 7 9.32 -11.25 2.67
CA ASP A 7 8.19 -11.11 3.59
C ASP A 7 7.83 -9.63 3.76
N ILE A 8 6.55 -9.31 3.59
CA ILE A 8 6.01 -7.96 3.73
C ILE A 8 5.04 -7.97 4.92
N ILE A 9 5.31 -7.17 5.92
CA ILE A 9 4.48 -7.07 7.12
C ILE A 9 3.47 -5.94 6.94
N GLY A 10 2.19 -6.31 6.83
CA GLY A 10 1.05 -5.43 6.63
C GLY A 10 0.47 -5.50 5.22
N ALA A 11 -0.85 -5.80 5.12
CA ALA A 11 -1.64 -5.81 3.88
C ALA A 11 -2.40 -4.49 3.65
N GLY A 12 -1.83 -3.37 4.07
CA GLY A 12 -2.31 -2.05 3.65
C GLY A 12 -1.99 -1.78 2.18
N PRO A 13 -2.49 -0.66 1.61
CA PRO A 13 -2.22 -0.32 0.20
C PRO A 13 -0.73 -0.34 -0.16
N GLY A 14 0.12 0.18 0.74
CA GLY A 14 1.57 0.19 0.54
C GLY A 14 2.19 -1.21 0.49
N GLY A 15 1.79 -2.10 1.42
CA GLY A 15 2.30 -3.48 1.46
C GLY A 15 1.85 -4.32 0.27
N LEU A 16 0.57 -4.26 -0.07
CA LEU A 16 0.03 -4.98 -1.22
C LEU A 16 0.65 -4.49 -2.53
N TYR A 17 0.79 -3.17 -2.70
CA TYR A 17 1.41 -2.63 -3.91
C TYR A 17 2.91 -2.96 -3.99
N THR A 18 3.62 -2.95 -2.87
CA THR A 18 5.01 -3.42 -2.81
C THR A 18 5.12 -4.89 -3.23
N ALA A 19 4.19 -5.74 -2.79
CA ALA A 19 4.15 -7.15 -3.18
C ALA A 19 3.92 -7.32 -4.68
N ILE A 20 3.00 -6.53 -5.26
CA ILE A 20 2.74 -6.51 -6.71
C ILE A 20 4.02 -6.15 -7.47
N LEU A 21 4.69 -5.06 -7.08
CA LEU A 21 5.93 -4.62 -7.73
C LEU A 21 7.05 -5.65 -7.57
N ALA A 22 7.20 -6.24 -6.38
CA ALA A 22 8.18 -7.28 -6.13
C ALA A 22 7.98 -8.47 -7.08
N ARG A 23 6.75 -8.95 -7.27
CA ARG A 23 6.46 -10.06 -8.19
C ARG A 23 6.65 -9.69 -9.65
N ARG A 24 6.36 -8.45 -10.04
CA ARG A 24 6.57 -7.98 -11.42
C ARG A 24 8.05 -7.88 -11.79
N HIS A 25 8.86 -7.33 -10.90
CA HIS A 25 10.28 -7.09 -11.17
C HIS A 25 11.18 -8.26 -10.77
N LEU A 26 10.75 -9.12 -9.86
CA LEU A 26 11.45 -10.30 -9.38
C LEU A 26 10.59 -11.55 -9.55
N PRO A 27 10.32 -12.01 -10.78
CA PRO A 27 9.36 -13.10 -11.05
C PRO A 27 9.73 -14.44 -10.43
N ARG A 28 10.98 -14.61 -9.99
CA ARG A 28 11.44 -15.82 -9.28
C ARG A 28 11.31 -15.70 -7.77
N ALA A 29 11.06 -14.51 -7.22
CA ALA A 29 10.96 -14.33 -5.78
C ALA A 29 9.69 -15.00 -5.22
N GLU A 30 9.81 -15.63 -4.08
CA GLU A 30 8.68 -16.03 -3.24
C GLU A 30 8.28 -14.80 -2.43
N VAL A 31 7.08 -14.25 -2.66
CA VAL A 31 6.59 -13.06 -1.97
C VAL A 31 5.43 -13.43 -1.08
N ARG A 32 5.53 -13.08 0.20
CA ARG A 32 4.49 -13.29 1.19
C ARG A 32 4.13 -11.97 1.86
N VAL A 33 2.83 -11.72 2.05
CA VAL A 33 2.29 -10.62 2.84
C VAL A 33 1.68 -11.21 4.11
N ILE A 34 2.04 -10.66 5.27
CA ILE A 34 1.55 -11.11 6.57
C ILE A 34 0.74 -9.97 7.19
N GLU A 35 -0.55 -10.20 7.45
CA GLU A 35 -1.48 -9.21 7.96
C GLU A 35 -2.11 -9.70 9.27
N ARG A 36 -2.04 -8.87 10.33
CA ARG A 36 -2.59 -9.18 11.65
C ARG A 36 -4.12 -9.20 11.69
N ASN A 37 -4.77 -8.40 10.85
CA ASN A 37 -6.22 -8.33 10.83
C ASN A 37 -6.82 -9.44 9.96
N ALA A 38 -8.08 -9.76 10.25
CA ALA A 38 -8.85 -10.65 9.40
C ALA A 38 -9.08 -10.02 8.01
N ARG A 39 -9.27 -10.85 7.00
CA ARG A 39 -9.58 -10.39 5.63
C ARG A 39 -10.82 -9.50 5.62
N GLY A 40 -10.76 -8.41 4.87
CA GLY A 40 -11.85 -7.43 4.77
C GLY A 40 -11.89 -6.42 5.92
N ALA A 41 -11.06 -6.55 6.95
CA ALA A 41 -10.91 -5.52 7.97
C ALA A 41 -10.21 -4.29 7.38
N THR A 42 -10.82 -3.12 7.56
CA THR A 42 -10.23 -1.85 7.12
C THR A 42 -10.50 -0.74 8.11
N PHE A 43 -9.56 0.20 8.20
CA PHE A 43 -9.65 1.39 9.03
C PHE A 43 -9.54 2.62 8.15
N GLY A 44 -10.56 3.49 8.20
CA GLY A 44 -10.66 4.68 7.36
C GLY A 44 -11.63 4.52 6.19
N PHE A 45 -11.97 5.65 5.55
CA PHE A 45 -13.07 5.71 4.59
C PHE A 45 -12.61 5.53 3.15
N GLY A 46 -11.50 6.16 2.77
CA GLY A 46 -11.03 6.16 1.39
C GLY A 46 -9.59 6.61 1.25
N VAL A 47 -9.12 6.53 0.01
CA VAL A 47 -7.82 7.02 -0.41
C VAL A 47 -8.03 8.00 -1.54
N VAL A 48 -7.34 9.14 -1.47
CA VAL A 48 -7.37 10.18 -2.50
C VAL A 48 -6.03 10.17 -3.24
N PHE A 49 -6.09 10.13 -4.55
CA PHE A 49 -4.96 10.25 -5.44
C PHE A 49 -4.99 11.62 -6.13
N SER A 50 -3.84 12.24 -6.33
CA SER A 50 -3.70 13.33 -7.30
C SER A 50 -3.66 12.76 -8.72
N ASP A 51 -4.02 13.58 -9.72
CA ASP A 51 -3.88 13.19 -11.13
C ASP A 51 -2.44 12.73 -11.42
N GLN A 52 -1.45 13.45 -10.91
CA GLN A 52 -0.04 13.09 -11.07
C GLN A 52 0.29 11.69 -10.53
N ALA A 53 -0.30 11.29 -9.40
CA ALA A 53 -0.09 9.96 -8.84
C ALA A 53 -0.72 8.86 -9.73
N LEU A 54 -1.87 9.13 -10.32
CA LEU A 54 -2.52 8.22 -11.26
C LEU A 54 -1.78 8.15 -12.59
N ASP A 55 -1.26 9.27 -13.11
CA ASP A 55 -0.42 9.29 -14.31
C ASP A 55 0.85 8.47 -14.10
N PHE A 56 1.51 8.61 -12.95
CA PHE A 56 2.65 7.79 -12.58
C PHE A 56 2.29 6.30 -12.54
N LEU A 57 1.17 5.97 -11.91
CA LEU A 57 0.68 4.59 -11.85
C LEU A 57 0.37 4.04 -13.25
N ALA A 58 -0.23 4.86 -14.13
CA ALA A 58 -0.56 4.47 -15.49
C ALA A 58 0.69 4.10 -16.32
N VAL A 59 1.81 4.77 -16.05
CA VAL A 59 3.10 4.50 -16.74
C VAL A 59 3.81 3.29 -16.14
N ASP A 60 3.90 3.24 -14.80
CA ASP A 60 4.67 2.24 -14.08
C ASP A 60 3.94 0.89 -13.95
N ASP A 61 2.65 0.91 -13.68
CA ASP A 61 1.80 -0.28 -13.58
C ASP A 61 0.43 -0.09 -14.27
N PRO A 62 0.39 -0.12 -15.61
CA PRO A 62 -0.83 0.09 -16.39
C PRO A 62 -1.97 -0.86 -16.02
N GLU A 63 -1.65 -2.08 -15.59
CA GLU A 63 -2.68 -3.06 -15.24
C GLU A 63 -3.36 -2.69 -13.91
N THR A 64 -2.60 -2.32 -12.87
CA THR A 64 -3.20 -1.84 -11.63
C THR A 64 -3.99 -0.54 -11.87
N HIS A 65 -3.47 0.39 -12.69
CA HIS A 65 -4.21 1.59 -13.08
C HIS A 65 -5.55 1.23 -13.75
N ARG A 66 -5.55 0.31 -14.72
CA ARG A 66 -6.76 -0.16 -15.42
C ARG A 66 -7.81 -0.76 -14.46
N LEU A 67 -7.35 -1.51 -13.45
CA LEU A 67 -8.23 -2.12 -12.46
C LEU A 67 -8.85 -1.09 -11.51
N LEU A 68 -8.12 -0.05 -11.16
CA LEU A 68 -8.59 1.01 -10.24
C LEU A 68 -9.51 2.02 -10.91
N THR A 69 -9.22 2.40 -12.15
CA THR A 69 -9.89 3.50 -12.88
C THR A 69 -11.42 3.43 -12.86
N PRO A 70 -12.08 2.26 -13.09
CA PRO A 70 -13.55 2.18 -13.08
C PRO A 70 -14.21 2.47 -11.73
N HIS A 71 -13.44 2.50 -10.66
CA HIS A 71 -13.89 2.65 -9.28
C HIS A 71 -13.52 4.00 -8.67
N LEU A 72 -12.93 4.88 -9.47
CA LEU A 72 -12.49 6.20 -9.04
C LEU A 72 -13.61 7.24 -9.22
N GLU A 73 -13.87 7.99 -8.16
CA GLU A 73 -14.65 9.23 -8.22
C GLU A 73 -13.70 10.41 -8.37
N SER A 74 -13.85 11.19 -9.45
CA SER A 74 -12.89 12.24 -9.82
C SER A 74 -13.49 13.63 -9.74
N TRP A 75 -12.70 14.62 -9.30
CA TRP A 75 -13.07 16.04 -9.31
C TRP A 75 -11.86 16.91 -9.64
N ARG A 76 -12.10 18.07 -10.25
CA ARG A 76 -11.04 18.98 -10.72
C ARG A 76 -10.76 20.15 -9.80
N ASN A 77 -11.72 20.51 -8.95
CA ASN A 77 -11.63 21.72 -8.14
C ASN A 77 -11.80 21.39 -6.67
N MET A 78 -11.02 22.03 -5.82
CA MET A 78 -11.14 21.93 -4.36
C MET A 78 -11.47 23.30 -3.78
N LYS A 79 -12.50 23.37 -2.92
CA LYS A 79 -12.83 24.58 -2.16
C LYS A 79 -12.37 24.42 -0.72
N LEU A 80 -11.50 25.30 -0.29
CA LEU A 80 -11.03 25.39 1.09
C LEU A 80 -11.76 26.52 1.81
N ASN A 81 -12.48 26.19 2.87
CA ASN A 81 -13.09 27.17 3.75
C ASN A 81 -12.14 27.47 4.91
N LEU A 82 -11.50 28.62 4.85
CA LEU A 82 -10.57 29.09 5.87
C LEU A 82 -11.24 30.20 6.72
N PRO A 83 -10.76 30.46 7.95
CA PRO A 83 -11.27 31.58 8.74
C PRO A 83 -11.17 32.93 8.02
N ALA A 84 -10.19 33.12 7.14
CA ALA A 84 -9.98 34.33 6.36
C ALA A 84 -10.79 34.40 5.06
N GLY A 85 -11.60 33.37 4.72
CA GLY A 85 -12.41 33.32 3.51
C GLY A 85 -12.27 31.98 2.76
N GLN A 86 -13.00 31.88 1.64
CA GLN A 86 -12.98 30.71 0.77
C GLN A 86 -11.89 30.85 -0.30
N VAL A 87 -11.09 29.80 -0.45
CA VAL A 87 -10.09 29.68 -1.52
C VAL A 87 -10.50 28.51 -2.42
N THR A 88 -10.54 28.73 -3.72
CA THR A 88 -10.75 27.66 -4.71
C THR A 88 -9.40 27.31 -5.35
N LEU A 89 -9.02 26.05 -5.26
CA LEU A 89 -7.92 25.46 -6.02
C LEU A 89 -8.52 24.86 -7.28
N ASP A 90 -8.17 25.44 -8.43
CA ASP A 90 -8.66 25.03 -9.74
C ASP A 90 -7.56 24.32 -10.52
N GLY A 91 -7.93 23.29 -11.30
CA GLY A 91 -7.02 22.57 -12.18
C GLY A 91 -6.09 21.57 -11.47
N VAL A 92 -6.28 21.34 -10.17
CA VAL A 92 -5.60 20.25 -9.45
C VAL A 92 -6.59 19.11 -9.35
N GLY A 93 -6.49 18.14 -10.26
CA GLY A 93 -7.37 16.98 -10.28
C GLY A 93 -7.06 16.02 -9.13
N PHE A 94 -8.13 15.48 -8.57
CA PHE A 94 -8.09 14.43 -7.56
C PHE A 94 -9.07 13.34 -7.91
N SER A 95 -8.77 12.13 -7.47
CA SER A 95 -9.65 10.97 -7.58
C SER A 95 -9.64 10.20 -6.26
N ALA A 96 -10.79 9.71 -5.85
CA ALA A 96 -10.91 8.91 -4.63
C ALA A 96 -11.49 7.54 -4.92
N ILE A 97 -11.12 6.59 -4.07
CA ILE A 97 -11.68 5.24 -4.03
C ILE A 97 -11.96 4.86 -2.59
N GLY A 98 -13.02 4.09 -2.36
CA GLY A 98 -13.28 3.48 -1.06
C GLY A 98 -12.10 2.59 -0.63
N ARG A 99 -11.65 2.73 0.64
CA ARG A 99 -10.46 2.01 1.10
C ARG A 99 -10.60 0.48 1.00
N LEU A 100 -11.76 -0.06 1.37
CA LEU A 100 -12.01 -1.50 1.27
C LEU A 100 -11.90 -1.97 -0.19
N GLN A 101 -12.52 -1.25 -1.11
CA GLN A 101 -12.48 -1.58 -2.53
C GLN A 101 -11.05 -1.52 -3.10
N LEU A 102 -10.26 -0.52 -2.70
CA LEU A 102 -8.85 -0.46 -3.07
C LEU A 102 -8.09 -1.71 -2.60
N LEU A 103 -8.28 -2.10 -1.33
CA LEU A 103 -7.61 -3.28 -0.78
C LEU A 103 -8.03 -4.56 -1.50
N GLU A 104 -9.32 -4.75 -1.78
CA GLU A 104 -9.84 -5.91 -2.52
C GLU A 104 -9.22 -6.03 -3.91
N ILE A 105 -9.13 -4.91 -4.65
CA ILE A 105 -8.50 -4.88 -5.97
C ILE A 105 -7.00 -5.24 -5.89
N LEU A 106 -6.28 -4.63 -4.94
CA LEU A 106 -4.85 -4.90 -4.77
C LEU A 106 -4.58 -6.32 -4.28
N GLU A 107 -5.41 -6.87 -3.38
CA GLU A 107 -5.30 -8.27 -2.93
C GLU A 107 -5.52 -9.24 -4.09
N ALA A 108 -6.59 -9.04 -4.88
CA ALA A 108 -6.86 -9.88 -6.05
C ALA A 108 -5.69 -9.83 -7.03
N ARG A 109 -5.19 -8.63 -7.34
CA ARG A 109 -4.04 -8.44 -8.22
C ARG A 109 -2.77 -9.11 -7.71
N ALA A 110 -2.47 -8.98 -6.41
CA ALA A 110 -1.32 -9.63 -5.78
C ALA A 110 -1.44 -11.17 -5.84
N ALA A 111 -2.63 -11.70 -5.56
CA ALA A 111 -2.91 -13.15 -5.66
C ALA A 111 -2.75 -13.68 -7.09
N ASP A 112 -3.23 -12.96 -8.10
CA ASP A 112 -3.05 -13.31 -9.52
C ASP A 112 -1.57 -13.37 -9.93
N LEU A 113 -0.72 -12.58 -9.29
CA LEU A 113 0.74 -12.61 -9.46
C LEU A 113 1.43 -13.70 -8.63
N GLY A 114 0.67 -14.49 -7.86
CA GLY A 114 1.20 -15.57 -7.03
C GLY A 114 1.81 -15.10 -5.70
N VAL A 115 1.36 -13.95 -5.17
CA VAL A 115 1.70 -13.52 -3.81
C VAL A 115 0.92 -14.36 -2.81
N CYS A 116 1.57 -14.89 -1.78
CA CYS A 116 0.91 -15.51 -0.65
C CYS A 116 0.48 -14.44 0.37
N ILE A 117 -0.81 -14.34 0.68
CA ILE A 117 -1.33 -13.38 1.65
C ILE A 117 -1.91 -14.13 2.84
N GLU A 118 -1.32 -13.94 4.02
CA GLU A 118 -1.72 -14.55 5.29
C GLU A 118 -2.42 -13.53 6.17
N HIS A 119 -3.72 -13.64 6.35
CA HIS A 119 -4.52 -12.81 7.25
C HIS A 119 -4.64 -13.42 8.65
N GLY A 120 -4.91 -12.56 9.64
CA GLY A 120 -5.09 -12.97 11.05
C GLY A 120 -3.78 -13.44 11.71
N LYS A 121 -2.63 -13.06 11.14
CA LYS A 121 -1.31 -13.46 11.63
C LYS A 121 -0.50 -12.24 12.04
N GLU A 122 -0.24 -12.11 13.33
CA GLU A 122 0.59 -11.05 13.87
C GLU A 122 2.05 -11.47 13.89
N VAL A 123 2.94 -10.60 13.41
CA VAL A 123 4.39 -10.74 13.52
C VAL A 123 4.82 -10.00 14.77
N SER A 124 5.42 -10.72 15.72
CA SER A 124 5.98 -10.14 16.95
C SER A 124 7.50 -9.95 16.88
N ASP A 125 8.17 -10.67 16.00
CA ASP A 125 9.62 -10.63 15.79
C ASP A 125 9.92 -10.67 14.28
N PRO A 126 10.20 -9.53 13.65
CA PRO A 126 10.59 -9.47 12.24
C PRO A 126 11.88 -10.23 11.92
N ASP A 127 12.86 -10.24 12.84
CA ASP A 127 14.16 -10.91 12.63
C ASP A 127 14.04 -12.43 12.66
N GLY A 128 12.98 -12.95 13.29
CA GLY A 128 12.66 -14.38 13.33
C GLY A 128 12.05 -14.91 12.03
N LEU A 129 11.79 -14.06 11.03
CA LEU A 129 11.25 -14.50 9.73
C LEU A 129 12.35 -15.12 8.87
N ASP A 130 12.07 -16.30 8.30
CA ASP A 130 12.97 -16.98 7.36
C ASP A 130 12.82 -16.39 5.95
N ALA A 131 13.25 -15.12 5.78
CA ALA A 131 13.21 -14.37 4.54
C ALA A 131 14.57 -13.73 4.23
N ASP A 132 14.86 -13.52 2.95
CA ASP A 132 16.06 -12.80 2.51
C ASP A 132 15.89 -11.28 2.62
N LEU A 133 14.62 -10.82 2.59
CA LEU A 133 14.23 -9.41 2.77
C LEU A 133 12.92 -9.34 3.54
N VAL A 134 12.89 -8.52 4.59
CA VAL A 134 11.67 -8.16 5.31
C VAL A 134 11.34 -6.69 5.03
N VAL A 135 10.10 -6.42 4.62
CA VAL A 135 9.59 -5.07 4.35
C VAL A 135 8.53 -4.70 5.38
N GLY A 136 8.77 -3.65 6.15
CA GLY A 136 7.80 -3.10 7.07
C GLY A 136 6.79 -2.19 6.35
N ALA A 137 5.54 -2.65 6.25
CA ALA A 137 4.40 -1.90 5.72
C ALA A 137 3.22 -1.87 6.73
N ASP A 138 3.54 -2.02 8.00
CA ASP A 138 2.64 -2.22 9.14
C ASP A 138 2.09 -0.91 9.75
N GLY A 139 2.25 0.20 9.03
CA GLY A 139 1.57 1.47 9.25
C GLY A 139 2.18 2.34 10.35
N LEU A 140 1.34 3.24 10.90
CA LEU A 140 1.79 4.29 11.82
C LEU A 140 2.48 3.73 13.08
N ASN A 141 1.98 2.61 13.60
CA ASN A 141 2.53 1.94 14.77
C ASN A 141 3.48 0.80 14.41
N SER A 142 4.28 1.00 13.37
CA SER A 142 5.18 -0.01 12.82
C SER A 142 6.08 -0.66 13.88
N LEU A 143 6.03 -1.99 13.93
CA LEU A 143 6.93 -2.79 14.76
C LEU A 143 8.35 -2.76 14.17
N VAL A 144 8.47 -2.92 12.85
CA VAL A 144 9.75 -2.89 12.14
C VAL A 144 10.48 -1.58 12.40
N ARG A 145 9.77 -0.44 12.27
CA ARG A 145 10.38 0.86 12.56
C ARG A 145 10.86 0.97 14.00
N ARG A 146 10.05 0.51 14.98
CA ARG A 146 10.43 0.59 16.40
C ARG A 146 11.63 -0.29 16.75
N GLN A 147 11.74 -1.46 16.13
CA GLN A 147 12.85 -2.36 16.36
C GLN A 147 14.18 -1.75 15.93
N ASP A 148 14.19 -1.04 14.81
CA ASP A 148 15.39 -0.42 14.23
C ASP A 148 15.45 1.10 14.42
N GLU A 149 14.69 1.66 15.37
CA GLU A 149 14.56 3.11 15.59
C GLU A 149 15.93 3.77 15.78
N THR A 150 16.83 3.12 16.53
CA THR A 150 18.18 3.61 16.76
C THR A 150 19.02 3.60 15.49
N ALA A 151 18.90 2.56 14.67
CA ALA A 151 19.64 2.43 13.41
C ALA A 151 19.17 3.45 12.36
N PHE A 152 17.86 3.75 12.33
CA PHE A 152 17.29 4.75 11.42
C PHE A 152 17.40 6.19 11.92
N GLY A 153 17.83 6.41 13.17
CA GLY A 153 17.97 7.74 13.74
C GLY A 153 16.64 8.51 13.84
N ILE A 154 15.53 7.81 14.00
CA ILE A 154 14.19 8.39 14.06
C ILE A 154 13.98 8.97 15.45
N THR A 155 13.78 10.30 15.53
CA THR A 155 13.26 10.96 16.73
C THR A 155 11.75 11.17 16.55
N SER A 156 10.94 10.45 17.33
CA SER A 156 9.50 10.76 17.42
C SER A 156 9.33 12.06 18.21
N THR A 157 8.80 13.09 17.57
CA THR A 157 8.30 14.33 18.21
C THR A 157 6.84 14.16 18.60
#